data_82e10d538006f5a7bd88f3eb88d54c33
#
_entry.id   82e10d538006f5a7bd88f3eb88d54c33
#
_cell.length_a   1.000
_cell.length_b   1.000
_cell.length_c   1.000
_cell.angle_alpha   90.00
_cell.angle_beta   90.00
_cell.angle_gamma   90.00
#
_symmetry.space_group_name_H-M   'P 1'
#
loop_
_entity.id
_entity.type
_entity.pdbx_description
1 polymer ?
#
loop_
_entity_poly.entity_id
_entity_poly.type
_entity_poly.pdbx_seq_one_letter_code
_entity_poly.pdbx_strand_id
1 'polypeptide(L)'
;MTDFLLVEQLHRMMGELPRPRLMYRKGIGMRGYFKIYRSFEEYTSADIFCEMDRSFPVRARFSALLGDGGTADTRRNIKGFAVRLYSGAGEYDVVCSSLPVFFINRSRDFLELAESMRCRTWFDGIAFEKFWRFVVKHPEALHCALRLFSSEGLTASYRRICWYSVHTCVWNNEKGEQFLVRYRWIPEGNDRNGLKEGNDRIGEERIIADFMAGYNPDAAQDDLETAVAEGAFPAFELWVQIMDASYSSHPEYQRRTVSWNEAIFPPVRAGILKLTELEPLEQSEKLCFSPGHLGPGISLWGDEFSDFADYAHKAGGAERGVRT
;
A
#
# COMPACT_ATOMS: atom_id res chain seq x y z
N MET A 1 -2.02 4.01 -23.36
CA MET A 1 -2.11 5.44 -23.77
C MET A 1 -2.88 6.14 -22.66
N THR A 2 -2.21 6.95 -21.85
CA THR A 2 -2.81 7.64 -20.71
C THR A 2 -3.88 8.60 -21.23
N ASP A 3 -5.11 8.53 -20.70
CA ASP A 3 -6.20 9.42 -21.08
C ASP A 3 -5.87 10.85 -20.63
N PHE A 4 -5.62 11.75 -21.59
CA PHE A 4 -5.24 13.13 -21.34
C PHE A 4 -6.30 13.89 -20.53
N LEU A 5 -7.58 13.63 -20.76
CA LEU A 5 -8.68 14.25 -20.01
C LEU A 5 -8.68 13.81 -18.55
N LEU A 6 -8.40 12.55 -18.28
CA LEU A 6 -8.31 12.01 -16.93
C LEU A 6 -7.16 12.68 -16.15
N VAL A 7 -6.03 12.88 -16.81
CA VAL A 7 -4.86 13.56 -16.28
C VAL A 7 -5.17 15.02 -15.94
N GLU A 8 -5.84 15.74 -16.85
CA GLU A 8 -6.25 17.13 -16.64
C GLU A 8 -7.25 17.26 -15.49
N GLN A 9 -8.22 16.35 -15.40
CA GLN A 9 -9.19 16.33 -14.30
C GLN A 9 -8.50 16.04 -12.96
N LEU A 10 -7.54 15.13 -12.95
CA LEU A 10 -6.72 14.85 -11.75
C LEU A 10 -5.97 16.11 -11.29
N HIS A 11 -5.30 16.81 -12.20
CA HIS A 11 -4.60 18.07 -11.91
C HIS A 11 -5.54 19.12 -11.34
N ARG A 12 -6.74 19.28 -11.91
CA ARG A 12 -7.75 20.19 -11.39
C ARG A 12 -8.17 19.84 -9.98
N MET A 13 -8.44 18.55 -9.72
CA MET A 13 -8.79 18.08 -8.38
C MET A 13 -7.67 18.31 -7.37
N MET A 14 -6.41 18.11 -7.76
CA MET A 14 -5.24 18.34 -6.90
C MET A 14 -5.02 19.82 -6.61
N GLY A 15 -5.20 20.70 -7.60
CA GLY A 15 -5.06 22.14 -7.45
C GLY A 15 -6.12 22.81 -6.56
N GLU A 16 -7.28 22.19 -6.39
CA GLU A 16 -8.36 22.67 -5.51
C GLU A 16 -8.14 22.33 -4.03
N LEU A 17 -7.11 21.55 -3.70
CA LEU A 17 -6.86 21.06 -2.36
C LEU A 17 -5.85 21.96 -1.62
N PRO A 18 -6.05 22.22 -0.30
CA PRO A 18 -5.12 23.02 0.49
C PRO A 18 -3.74 22.38 0.66
N ARG A 19 -3.57 21.12 0.29
CA ARG A 19 -2.29 20.39 0.23
C ARG A 19 -2.24 19.54 -1.03
N PRO A 20 -1.06 19.39 -1.66
CA PRO A 20 -0.91 18.74 -2.97
C PRO A 20 -1.01 17.20 -2.95
N ARG A 21 -1.64 16.59 -1.97
CA ARG A 21 -1.97 15.17 -1.94
C ARG A 21 -3.47 14.98 -2.08
N LEU A 22 -3.91 14.32 -3.13
CA LEU A 22 -5.32 13.96 -3.33
C LEU A 22 -5.77 12.95 -2.24
N MET A 23 -4.94 11.96 -1.98
CA MET A 23 -5.16 10.88 -1.00
C MET A 23 -3.92 10.71 -0.12
N TYR A 24 -4.03 9.91 0.95
CA TYR A 24 -2.90 9.60 1.86
C TYR A 24 -2.28 10.85 2.51
N ARG A 25 -3.08 11.84 2.85
CA ARG A 25 -2.62 13.12 3.40
C ARG A 25 -2.02 12.96 4.78
N LYS A 26 -2.77 12.37 5.72
CA LYS A 26 -2.29 12.08 7.07
C LYS A 26 -1.41 10.83 7.05
N GLY A 27 -0.24 10.92 7.66
CA GLY A 27 0.66 9.76 7.78
C GLY A 27 1.95 10.09 8.49
N ILE A 28 2.70 9.04 8.81
CA ILE A 28 3.96 9.07 9.54
C ILE A 28 5.03 8.30 8.78
N GLY A 29 6.23 8.90 8.68
CA GLY A 29 7.39 8.31 8.04
C GLY A 29 8.27 7.56 9.02
N MET A 30 8.94 6.53 8.55
CA MET A 30 9.91 5.76 9.31
C MET A 30 11.10 5.38 8.45
N ARG A 31 12.24 5.11 9.11
CA ARG A 31 13.46 4.55 8.53
C ARG A 31 13.78 3.21 9.15
N GLY A 32 14.52 2.42 8.41
CA GLY A 32 14.94 1.11 8.88
C GLY A 32 15.75 0.36 7.83
N TYR A 33 15.62 -0.94 7.82
CA TYR A 33 16.32 -1.79 6.88
C TYR A 33 15.48 -2.99 6.46
N PHE A 34 15.81 -3.51 5.28
CA PHE A 34 15.26 -4.75 4.73
C PHE A 34 16.37 -5.77 4.53
N LYS A 35 16.10 -7.02 4.81
CA LYS A 35 17.01 -8.16 4.59
C LYS A 35 16.21 -9.36 4.09
N ILE A 36 16.74 -10.07 3.06
CA ILE A 36 16.13 -11.29 2.55
C ILE A 36 16.56 -12.51 3.35
N TYR A 37 15.72 -13.55 3.33
CA TYR A 37 16.00 -14.84 3.95
C TYR A 37 16.62 -15.85 2.99
N ARG A 38 16.41 -15.65 1.69
CA ARG A 38 16.91 -16.52 0.61
C ARG A 38 17.07 -15.71 -0.67
N SER A 39 17.94 -16.17 -1.59
CA SER A 39 18.06 -15.59 -2.92
C SER A 39 16.85 -15.93 -3.81
N PHE A 40 16.51 -14.98 -4.68
CA PHE A 40 15.50 -15.10 -5.72
C PHE A 40 16.07 -14.89 -7.13
N GLU A 41 17.38 -15.16 -7.33
CA GLU A 41 18.05 -15.04 -8.62
C GLU A 41 17.40 -15.84 -9.75
N GLU A 42 16.70 -16.92 -9.40
CA GLU A 42 15.88 -17.69 -10.34
C GLU A 42 14.79 -16.86 -11.00
N TYR A 43 14.25 -15.85 -10.27
CA TYR A 43 13.11 -15.05 -10.68
C TYR A 43 13.42 -13.61 -11.04
N THR A 44 14.48 -13.03 -10.49
CA THR A 44 14.83 -11.62 -10.70
C THR A 44 16.33 -11.38 -10.61
N SER A 45 16.83 -10.39 -11.35
CA SER A 45 18.19 -9.87 -11.23
C SER A 45 18.30 -8.68 -10.27
N ALA A 46 17.23 -8.29 -9.58
CA ALA A 46 17.25 -7.19 -8.62
C ALA A 46 18.09 -7.56 -7.39
N ASP A 47 19.16 -6.81 -7.12
CA ASP A 47 20.11 -7.06 -6.03
C ASP A 47 19.44 -7.15 -4.66
N ILE A 48 18.39 -6.36 -4.42
CA ILE A 48 17.60 -6.40 -3.18
C ILE A 48 16.94 -7.76 -2.89
N PHE A 49 16.83 -8.63 -3.89
CA PHE A 49 16.28 -9.98 -3.78
C PHE A 49 17.31 -11.09 -4.05
N CYS A 50 18.55 -10.73 -4.38
CA CYS A 50 19.61 -11.69 -4.67
C CYS A 50 20.68 -11.75 -3.55
N GLU A 51 21.01 -10.63 -2.91
CA GLU A 51 22.11 -10.53 -1.95
C GLU A 51 21.65 -10.82 -0.50
N MET A 52 21.82 -12.07 -0.04
CA MET A 52 21.36 -12.54 1.28
C MET A 52 22.06 -11.90 2.47
N ASP A 53 23.34 -11.58 2.35
CA ASP A 53 24.17 -11.11 3.47
C ASP A 53 24.13 -9.59 3.64
N ARG A 54 23.33 -8.92 2.83
CA ARG A 54 23.21 -7.47 2.81
C ARG A 54 21.92 -6.99 3.47
N SER A 55 22.05 -5.89 4.19
CA SER A 55 20.90 -5.10 4.67
C SER A 55 20.75 -3.86 3.81
N PHE A 56 19.56 -3.65 3.28
CA PHE A 56 19.25 -2.51 2.42
C PHE A 56 18.55 -1.44 3.26
N PRO A 57 19.04 -0.18 3.28
CA PRO A 57 18.34 0.91 3.94
C PRO A 57 16.95 1.08 3.35
N VAL A 58 15.99 1.47 4.19
CA VAL A 58 14.62 1.74 3.74
C VAL A 58 14.08 3.04 4.33
N ARG A 59 13.18 3.67 3.58
CA ARG A 59 12.25 4.68 4.07
C ARG A 59 10.84 4.19 3.82
N ALA A 60 9.98 4.34 4.80
CA ALA A 60 8.61 3.88 4.73
C ALA A 60 7.65 4.98 5.20
N ARG A 61 6.38 4.90 4.76
CA ARG A 61 5.34 5.80 5.22
C ARG A 61 4.04 5.05 5.42
N PHE A 62 3.50 5.12 6.62
CA PHE A 62 2.13 4.73 6.92
C PHE A 62 1.19 5.92 6.71
N SER A 63 -0.02 5.67 6.24
CA SER A 63 -0.97 6.74 5.95
C SER A 63 -2.42 6.23 5.90
N ALA A 64 -3.37 7.14 5.98
CA ALA A 64 -4.78 6.86 5.74
C ALA A 64 -5.17 7.36 4.34
N LEU A 65 -5.93 6.55 3.58
CA LEU A 65 -6.36 6.89 2.23
C LEU A 65 -7.17 8.19 2.21
N LEU A 66 -8.10 8.31 3.15
CA LEU A 66 -9.02 9.44 3.26
C LEU A 66 -8.74 10.25 4.52
N GLY A 67 -9.11 11.52 4.47
CA GLY A 67 -9.07 12.43 5.60
C GLY A 67 -7.85 13.35 5.60
N ASP A 68 -7.95 14.36 6.44
CA ASP A 68 -6.92 15.37 6.69
C ASP A 68 -6.22 15.15 8.04
N GLY A 69 -5.32 16.03 8.41
CA GLY A 69 -4.54 15.94 9.64
C GLY A 69 -5.35 15.77 10.93
N GLY A 70 -6.59 16.24 10.97
CA GLY A 70 -7.50 16.07 12.12
C GLY A 70 -8.37 14.80 12.09
N THR A 71 -8.30 14.02 11.03
CA THR A 71 -9.08 12.77 10.92
C THR A 71 -8.43 11.68 11.75
N ALA A 72 -9.24 10.92 12.51
CA ALA A 72 -8.74 9.82 13.30
C ALA A 72 -8.12 8.71 12.42
N ASP A 73 -6.89 8.34 12.73
CA ASP A 73 -6.13 7.32 11.98
C ASP A 73 -6.61 5.89 12.26
N THR A 74 -7.27 5.64 13.39
CA THR A 74 -7.91 4.36 13.73
C THR A 74 -9.30 4.19 13.10
N ARG A 75 -9.88 5.26 12.55
CA ARG A 75 -11.20 5.23 11.91
C ARG A 75 -11.25 4.22 10.77
N ARG A 76 -12.47 3.70 10.48
CA ARG A 76 -12.73 2.85 9.32
C ARG A 76 -12.30 3.54 8.04
N ASN A 77 -11.25 3.00 7.44
CA ASN A 77 -10.59 3.57 6.28
C ASN A 77 -9.62 2.55 5.68
N ILE A 78 -9.31 2.68 4.42
CA ILE A 78 -8.15 2.00 3.84
C ILE A 78 -6.89 2.71 4.35
N LYS A 79 -5.94 1.92 4.84
CA LYS A 79 -4.62 2.42 5.19
C LYS A 79 -3.65 2.14 4.05
N GLY A 80 -2.66 3.00 3.90
CA GLY A 80 -1.58 2.86 2.94
C GLY A 80 -0.25 2.63 3.63
N PHE A 81 0.57 1.79 3.04
CA PHE A 81 1.94 1.57 3.44
C PHE A 81 2.83 1.56 2.21
N ALA A 82 3.75 2.48 2.14
CA ALA A 82 4.70 2.57 1.05
C ALA A 82 6.12 2.44 1.60
N VAL A 83 6.94 1.63 0.94
CA VAL A 83 8.32 1.35 1.32
C VAL A 83 9.21 1.60 0.13
N ARG A 84 10.29 2.38 0.31
CA ARG A 84 11.39 2.52 -0.64
C ARG A 84 12.60 1.79 -0.11
N LEU A 85 13.11 0.87 -0.91
CA LEU A 85 14.33 0.13 -0.65
C LEU A 85 15.46 0.77 -1.47
N TYR A 86 16.59 1.01 -0.83
CA TYR A 86 17.77 1.62 -1.44
C TYR A 86 18.85 0.57 -1.65
N SER A 87 19.31 0.43 -2.88
CA SER A 87 20.44 -0.45 -3.22
C SER A 87 21.53 0.30 -3.98
N GLY A 88 22.62 -0.39 -4.26
CA GLY A 88 23.68 0.16 -5.12
C GLY A 88 23.27 0.24 -6.59
N ALA A 89 22.33 -0.60 -7.01
CA ALA A 89 21.84 -0.67 -8.38
C ALA A 89 20.67 0.29 -8.66
N GLY A 90 19.90 0.68 -7.61
CA GLY A 90 18.76 1.56 -7.77
C GLY A 90 17.86 1.63 -6.55
N GLU A 91 16.70 2.26 -6.72
CA GLU A 91 15.66 2.40 -5.71
C GLU A 91 14.41 1.62 -6.14
N TYR A 92 13.69 1.06 -5.18
CA TYR A 92 12.52 0.22 -5.44
C TYR A 92 11.38 0.60 -4.50
N ASP A 93 10.29 1.10 -5.06
CA ASP A 93 9.08 1.42 -4.31
C ASP A 93 8.10 0.25 -4.28
N VAL A 94 7.65 -0.12 -3.08
CA VAL A 94 6.57 -1.08 -2.85
C VAL A 94 5.40 -0.35 -2.22
N VAL A 95 4.36 -0.10 -3.01
CA VAL A 95 3.16 0.61 -2.57
C VAL A 95 2.06 -0.39 -2.23
N CYS A 96 1.58 -0.33 -0.99
CA CYS A 96 0.65 -1.30 -0.43
C CYS A 96 -0.59 -0.64 0.20
N SER A 97 -1.65 -1.44 0.26
CA SER A 97 -2.93 -1.15 0.91
C SER A 97 -3.16 -2.12 2.07
N SER A 98 -3.95 -1.72 3.06
CA SER A 98 -4.43 -2.61 4.13
C SER A 98 -5.43 -3.66 3.65
N LEU A 99 -5.94 -3.55 2.42
CA LEU A 99 -6.85 -4.52 1.83
C LEU A 99 -6.19 -5.26 0.66
N PRO A 100 -6.43 -6.57 0.51
CA PRO A 100 -5.77 -7.40 -0.51
C PRO A 100 -6.29 -7.16 -1.93
N VAL A 101 -7.36 -6.38 -2.08
CA VAL A 101 -8.00 -6.05 -3.36
C VAL A 101 -8.30 -4.57 -3.44
N PHE A 102 -8.50 -4.07 -4.67
CA PHE A 102 -8.87 -2.69 -4.92
C PHE A 102 -10.30 -2.60 -5.49
N PHE A 103 -10.88 -1.40 -5.54
CA PHE A 103 -12.27 -1.19 -5.98
C PHE A 103 -12.47 -1.34 -7.47
N ILE A 104 -11.47 -0.96 -8.27
CA ILE A 104 -11.59 -0.79 -9.72
C ILE A 104 -10.39 -1.40 -10.46
N ASN A 105 -10.61 -1.71 -11.73
CA ASN A 105 -9.58 -2.21 -12.64
C ASN A 105 -9.20 -1.18 -13.72
N ARG A 106 -10.03 -0.15 -13.95
CA ARG A 106 -9.84 0.83 -15.03
C ARG A 106 -9.56 2.21 -14.46
N SER A 107 -8.60 2.91 -15.04
CA SER A 107 -8.19 4.26 -14.62
C SER A 107 -9.33 5.28 -14.70
N ARG A 108 -10.17 5.20 -15.74
CA ARG A 108 -11.30 6.11 -15.96
C ARG A 108 -12.32 6.14 -14.81
N ASP A 109 -12.42 5.05 -14.03
CA ASP A 109 -13.34 4.94 -12.92
C ASP A 109 -12.76 5.56 -11.62
N PHE A 110 -11.48 5.97 -11.64
CA PHE A 110 -10.76 6.45 -10.47
C PHE A 110 -11.30 7.78 -9.92
N LEU A 111 -11.63 8.72 -10.79
CA LEU A 111 -12.14 10.03 -10.35
C LEU A 111 -13.51 9.88 -9.69
N GLU A 112 -14.37 9.03 -10.23
CA GLU A 112 -15.68 8.75 -9.64
C GLU A 112 -15.53 8.05 -8.29
N LEU A 113 -14.60 7.10 -8.17
CA LEU A 113 -14.24 6.48 -6.89
C LEU A 113 -13.77 7.54 -5.89
N ALA A 114 -12.81 8.38 -6.28
CA ALA A 114 -12.26 9.43 -5.42
C ALA A 114 -13.35 10.41 -4.94
N GLU A 115 -14.24 10.85 -5.82
CA GLU A 115 -15.38 11.70 -5.47
C GLU A 115 -16.39 10.98 -4.57
N SER A 116 -16.64 9.69 -4.79
CA SER A 116 -17.55 8.90 -3.96
C SER A 116 -17.07 8.73 -2.53
N MET A 117 -15.74 8.72 -2.35
CA MET A 117 -15.08 8.57 -1.06
C MET A 117 -14.73 9.92 -0.41
N ARG A 118 -14.93 11.05 -1.10
CA ARG A 118 -14.59 12.39 -0.60
C ARG A 118 -15.50 12.79 0.55
N CYS A 119 -14.89 13.05 1.72
CA CYS A 119 -15.59 13.63 2.86
C CYS A 119 -15.75 15.14 2.67
N ARG A 120 -16.93 15.66 3.00
CA ARG A 120 -17.21 17.10 2.94
C ARG A 120 -16.89 17.84 4.23
N THR A 121 -16.88 17.13 5.35
CA THR A 121 -16.66 17.72 6.67
C THR A 121 -15.67 16.91 7.49
N TRP A 122 -15.08 17.54 8.51
CA TRP A 122 -14.13 16.92 9.46
C TRP A 122 -14.69 15.70 10.20
N PHE A 123 -16.03 15.64 10.34
CA PHE A 123 -16.74 14.60 11.08
C PHE A 123 -17.27 13.49 10.18
N ASP A 124 -17.33 13.72 8.88
CA ASP A 124 -17.88 12.76 7.95
C ASP A 124 -16.84 11.70 7.60
N GLY A 125 -17.23 10.45 7.82
CA GLY A 125 -16.58 9.32 7.20
C GLY A 125 -16.81 9.28 5.69
N ILE A 126 -16.69 8.10 5.15
CA ILE A 126 -17.12 7.80 3.79
C ILE A 126 -18.53 8.33 3.61
N ALA A 127 -18.75 9.12 2.57
CA ALA A 127 -20.10 9.60 2.21
C ALA A 127 -20.96 8.41 1.76
N PHE A 128 -21.60 7.72 2.72
CA PHE A 128 -22.23 6.41 2.52
C PHE A 128 -23.11 6.35 1.28
N GLU A 129 -23.96 7.34 1.08
CA GLU A 129 -24.88 7.37 -0.08
C GLU A 129 -24.10 7.38 -1.41
N LYS A 130 -23.12 8.25 -1.55
CA LYS A 130 -22.30 8.36 -2.78
C LYS A 130 -21.48 7.11 -3.00
N PHE A 131 -20.88 6.58 -1.93
CA PHE A 131 -20.04 5.38 -1.99
C PHE A 131 -20.87 4.16 -2.42
N TRP A 132 -22.03 3.90 -1.81
CA TRP A 132 -22.86 2.78 -2.18
C TRP A 132 -23.49 2.93 -3.57
N ARG A 133 -23.79 4.16 -4.00
CA ARG A 133 -24.19 4.43 -5.38
C ARG A 133 -23.08 4.06 -6.38
N PHE A 134 -21.83 4.38 -6.03
CA PHE A 134 -20.67 3.96 -6.80
C PHE A 134 -20.55 2.43 -6.86
N VAL A 135 -20.65 1.73 -5.73
CA VAL A 135 -20.56 0.26 -5.67
C VAL A 135 -21.67 -0.41 -6.49
N VAL A 136 -22.89 0.11 -6.46
CA VAL A 136 -24.01 -0.41 -7.29
C VAL A 136 -23.71 -0.24 -8.78
N LYS A 137 -23.12 0.88 -9.16
CA LYS A 137 -22.74 1.16 -10.56
C LYS A 137 -21.53 0.34 -11.02
N HIS A 138 -20.61 0.02 -10.10
CA HIS A 138 -19.38 -0.74 -10.34
C HIS A 138 -19.36 -2.01 -9.47
N PRO A 139 -20.07 -3.09 -9.88
CA PRO A 139 -20.22 -4.30 -9.05
C PRO A 139 -18.90 -4.97 -8.67
N GLU A 140 -17.86 -4.81 -9.47
CA GLU A 140 -16.50 -5.28 -9.16
C GLU A 140 -15.92 -4.67 -7.87
N ALA A 141 -16.41 -3.50 -7.46
CA ALA A 141 -16.00 -2.84 -6.22
C ALA A 141 -16.57 -3.51 -4.95
N LEU A 142 -17.58 -4.37 -5.10
CA LEU A 142 -18.30 -4.96 -3.96
C LEU A 142 -17.36 -5.76 -3.04
N HIS A 143 -16.44 -6.54 -3.60
CA HIS A 143 -15.49 -7.32 -2.80
C HIS A 143 -14.64 -6.42 -1.89
N CYS A 144 -14.05 -5.36 -2.45
CA CYS A 144 -13.27 -4.39 -1.67
C CYS A 144 -14.15 -3.64 -0.65
N ALA A 145 -15.37 -3.27 -1.03
CA ALA A 145 -16.32 -2.62 -0.14
C ALA A 145 -16.68 -3.50 1.06
N LEU A 146 -16.99 -4.77 0.85
CA LEU A 146 -17.31 -5.71 1.94
C LEU A 146 -16.11 -5.88 2.90
N ARG A 147 -14.88 -5.97 2.38
CA ARG A 147 -13.67 -6.01 3.22
C ARG A 147 -13.48 -4.72 4.00
N LEU A 148 -13.66 -3.56 3.37
CA LEU A 148 -13.60 -2.25 4.05
C LEU A 148 -14.60 -2.16 5.21
N PHE A 149 -15.81 -2.73 5.04
CA PHE A 149 -16.84 -2.73 6.08
C PHE A 149 -16.75 -3.91 7.06
N SER A 150 -15.84 -4.85 6.83
CA SER A 150 -15.48 -5.89 7.80
C SER A 150 -14.53 -5.35 8.88
N SER A 151 -13.95 -6.25 9.68
CA SER A 151 -12.90 -5.94 10.65
C SER A 151 -11.62 -5.42 10.00
N GLU A 152 -11.33 -5.80 8.76
CA GLU A 152 -10.12 -5.38 8.04
C GLU A 152 -10.05 -3.86 7.78
N GLY A 153 -11.19 -3.18 7.75
CA GLY A 153 -11.27 -1.71 7.60
C GLY A 153 -11.01 -0.92 8.88
N LEU A 154 -10.92 -1.59 10.03
CA LEU A 154 -10.66 -0.99 11.33
C LEU A 154 -9.35 -1.52 11.91
N THR A 155 -8.52 -0.63 12.43
CA THR A 155 -7.28 -1.02 13.12
C THR A 155 -6.92 -0.01 14.19
N ALA A 156 -6.44 -0.50 15.32
CA ALA A 156 -5.93 0.32 16.42
C ALA A 156 -4.43 0.65 16.26
N SER A 157 -3.71 -0.08 15.40
CA SER A 157 -2.26 0.08 15.24
C SER A 157 -1.81 -0.28 13.84
N TYR A 158 -0.95 0.55 13.23
CA TYR A 158 -0.29 0.25 11.95
C TYR A 158 0.61 -0.98 12.00
N ARG A 159 1.16 -1.30 13.17
CA ARG A 159 2.05 -2.46 13.38
C ARG A 159 1.36 -3.81 13.25
N ARG A 160 0.03 -3.84 13.29
CA ARG A 160 -0.78 -5.06 13.27
C ARG A 160 -1.46 -5.33 11.92
N ILE A 161 -1.29 -4.45 10.95
CA ILE A 161 -1.91 -4.55 9.64
C ILE A 161 -1.08 -5.44 8.73
N CYS A 162 -1.75 -6.34 8.00
CA CYS A 162 -1.18 -6.95 6.80
C CYS A 162 -1.31 -5.99 5.63
N TRP A 163 -0.23 -5.79 4.88
CA TRP A 163 -0.18 -4.87 3.77
C TRP A 163 -0.04 -5.61 2.45
N TYR A 164 -0.79 -5.22 1.46
CA TYR A 164 -0.88 -5.93 0.18
C TYR A 164 -0.55 -4.98 -0.97
N SER A 165 0.33 -5.38 -1.90
CA SER A 165 0.53 -4.61 -3.11
C SER A 165 -0.75 -4.64 -3.95
N VAL A 166 -1.17 -3.45 -4.40
CA VAL A 166 -2.33 -3.31 -5.31
C VAL A 166 -1.90 -3.57 -6.74
N HIS A 167 -0.64 -3.20 -7.06
CA HIS A 167 -0.04 -3.34 -8.38
C HIS A 167 0.70 -4.67 -8.50
N THR A 168 0.64 -5.26 -9.67
CA THR A 168 1.45 -6.41 -10.03
C THR A 168 2.77 -5.90 -10.60
N CYS A 169 3.89 -6.42 -10.08
CA CYS A 169 5.23 -6.20 -10.64
C CYS A 169 5.61 -7.35 -11.56
N VAL A 170 6.55 -7.08 -12.45
CA VAL A 170 7.23 -8.07 -13.29
C VAL A 170 8.66 -8.20 -12.79
N TRP A 171 9.03 -9.37 -12.36
CA TRP A 171 10.40 -9.72 -12.08
C TRP A 171 11.06 -10.28 -13.33
N ASN A 172 12.25 -9.82 -13.65
CA ASN A 172 13.02 -10.23 -14.80
C ASN A 172 14.33 -10.83 -14.30
N ASN A 173 14.60 -12.09 -14.61
CA ASN A 173 15.88 -12.72 -14.29
C ASN A 173 16.95 -12.46 -15.37
N GLU A 174 18.19 -12.88 -15.11
CA GLU A 174 19.29 -12.70 -16.06
C GLU A 174 19.12 -13.47 -17.38
N LYS A 175 18.24 -14.48 -17.41
CA LYS A 175 17.92 -15.25 -18.62
C LYS A 175 16.86 -14.56 -19.50
N GLY A 176 16.29 -13.44 -19.03
CA GLY A 176 15.21 -12.74 -19.69
C GLY A 176 13.82 -13.37 -19.46
N GLU A 177 13.70 -14.33 -18.55
CA GLU A 177 12.42 -14.88 -18.15
C GLU A 177 11.67 -13.89 -17.27
N GLN A 178 10.34 -13.84 -17.40
CA GLN A 178 9.47 -12.89 -16.71
C GLN A 178 8.51 -13.60 -15.78
N PHE A 179 8.35 -13.03 -14.58
CA PHE A 179 7.44 -13.54 -13.56
C PHE A 179 6.58 -12.40 -13.02
N LEU A 180 5.29 -12.63 -12.91
CA LEU A 180 4.37 -11.68 -12.27
C LEU A 180 4.45 -11.86 -10.77
N VAL A 181 4.54 -10.76 -10.03
CA VAL A 181 4.74 -10.80 -8.57
C VAL A 181 3.79 -9.83 -7.86
N ARG A 182 3.20 -10.32 -6.78
CA ARG A 182 2.50 -9.51 -5.79
C ARG A 182 3.16 -9.64 -4.43
N TYR A 183 3.25 -8.52 -3.72
CA TYR A 183 3.89 -8.43 -2.40
C TYR A 183 2.85 -8.39 -1.29
N ARG A 184 3.23 -8.97 -0.15
CA ARG A 184 2.48 -8.89 1.10
C ARG A 184 3.46 -8.68 2.25
N TRP A 185 3.25 -7.64 3.07
CA TRP A 185 3.95 -7.46 4.32
C TRP A 185 3.07 -7.96 5.46
N ILE A 186 3.56 -8.92 6.22
CA ILE A 186 2.86 -9.52 7.36
C ILE A 186 3.60 -9.15 8.63
N PRO A 187 2.93 -8.64 9.70
CA PRO A 187 3.59 -8.38 10.96
C PRO A 187 4.36 -9.60 11.47
N GLU A 188 5.60 -9.39 11.93
CA GLU A 188 6.47 -10.47 12.41
C GLU A 188 5.79 -11.31 13.50
N GLY A 189 5.92 -12.63 13.41
CA GLY A 189 5.32 -13.60 14.33
C GLY A 189 3.85 -13.92 14.05
N ASN A 190 3.28 -13.45 12.94
CA ASN A 190 1.98 -13.90 12.44
C ASN A 190 2.17 -14.98 11.35
N ASP A 191 1.15 -15.82 11.16
CA ASP A 191 1.13 -16.75 10.05
C ASP A 191 0.93 -16.05 8.69
N ARG A 192 0.96 -16.82 7.59
CA ARG A 192 0.74 -16.31 6.23
C ARG A 192 -0.61 -15.59 6.03
N ASN A 193 -1.59 -15.83 6.90
CA ASN A 193 -2.91 -15.21 6.86
C ASN A 193 -2.96 -13.95 7.75
N GLY A 194 -1.86 -13.60 8.42
CA GLY A 194 -1.79 -12.48 9.34
C GLY A 194 -2.43 -12.75 10.70
N LEU A 195 -2.70 -14.00 11.02
CA LEU A 195 -3.28 -14.41 12.29
C LEU A 195 -2.17 -14.86 13.25
N LYS A 196 -2.24 -14.45 14.51
CA LYS A 196 -1.46 -15.09 15.57
C LYS A 196 -2.16 -16.38 15.99
N GLU A 197 -1.44 -17.48 16.03
CA GLU A 197 -1.97 -18.72 16.60
C GLU A 197 -2.53 -18.45 18.01
N GLY A 198 -3.80 -18.77 18.22
CA GLY A 198 -4.48 -18.74 19.51
C GLY A 198 -5.04 -17.39 19.95
N ASN A 199 -5.16 -16.39 19.08
CA ASN A 199 -5.60 -15.06 19.51
C ASN A 199 -6.85 -14.56 18.76
N ASP A 200 -8.01 -14.72 19.40
CA ASP A 200 -9.31 -14.20 18.97
C ASP A 200 -9.47 -12.69 19.32
N ARG A 201 -8.41 -11.88 19.03
CA ARG A 201 -8.38 -10.44 19.37
C ARG A 201 -9.00 -9.52 18.33
N ILE A 202 -9.52 -10.05 17.22
CA ILE A 202 -10.12 -9.22 16.16
C ILE A 202 -11.30 -8.39 16.70
N GLY A 203 -12.09 -8.97 17.60
CA GLY A 203 -13.20 -8.26 18.24
C GLY A 203 -12.76 -7.13 19.18
N GLU A 204 -11.74 -7.38 19.99
CA GLU A 204 -11.16 -6.38 20.92
C GLU A 204 -10.54 -5.22 20.15
N GLU A 205 -9.79 -5.48 19.09
CA GLU A 205 -9.17 -4.42 18.27
C GLU A 205 -10.20 -3.49 17.62
N ARG A 206 -11.36 -4.00 17.23
CA ARG A 206 -12.45 -3.18 16.67
C ARG A 206 -13.00 -2.20 17.70
N ILE A 207 -13.29 -2.68 18.91
CA ILE A 207 -13.82 -1.84 19.98
C ILE A 207 -12.78 -0.77 20.36
N ILE A 208 -11.51 -1.15 20.43
CA ILE A 208 -10.42 -0.21 20.72
C ILE A 208 -10.29 0.82 19.60
N ALA A 209 -10.31 0.40 18.34
CA ALA A 209 -10.17 1.31 17.20
C ALA A 209 -11.32 2.33 17.14
N ASP A 210 -12.58 1.90 17.31
CA ASP A 210 -13.74 2.78 17.33
C ASP A 210 -13.72 3.74 18.51
N PHE A 211 -13.33 3.27 19.71
CA PHE A 211 -13.17 4.11 20.88
C PHE A 211 -12.07 5.16 20.67
N MET A 212 -10.90 4.73 20.21
CA MET A 212 -9.76 5.62 19.98
C MET A 212 -10.05 6.65 18.90
N ALA A 213 -10.83 6.32 17.88
CA ALA A 213 -11.24 7.27 16.84
C ALA A 213 -12.00 8.48 17.40
N GLY A 214 -12.72 8.32 18.51
CA GLY A 214 -13.39 9.41 19.21
C GLY A 214 -12.56 10.09 20.30
N TYR A 215 -11.54 9.41 20.81
CA TYR A 215 -10.74 9.86 21.95
C TYR A 215 -9.41 10.51 21.52
N ASN A 216 -8.70 9.89 20.58
CA ASN A 216 -7.39 10.36 20.12
C ASN A 216 -7.26 10.18 18.59
N PRO A 217 -7.30 11.25 17.80
CA PRO A 217 -7.21 11.15 16.34
C PRO A 217 -5.86 10.64 15.84
N ASP A 218 -4.81 10.69 16.66
CA ASP A 218 -3.44 10.29 16.30
C ASP A 218 -3.01 8.95 16.93
N ALA A 219 -3.97 8.18 17.48
CA ALA A 219 -3.70 6.99 18.29
C ALA A 219 -2.78 5.95 17.63
N ALA A 220 -2.93 5.70 16.33
CA ALA A 220 -2.07 4.73 15.63
C ALA A 220 -0.68 5.31 15.34
N GLN A 221 -0.52 6.62 15.22
CA GLN A 221 0.77 7.28 15.14
C GLN A 221 1.48 7.27 16.50
N ASP A 222 0.76 7.61 17.57
CA ASP A 222 1.28 7.58 18.96
C ASP A 222 1.73 6.15 19.35
N ASP A 223 1.02 5.12 18.88
CA ASP A 223 1.43 3.71 19.06
C ASP A 223 2.79 3.42 18.40
N LEU A 224 3.04 3.97 17.20
CA LEU A 224 4.33 3.84 16.54
C LEU A 224 5.45 4.60 17.26
N GLU A 225 5.17 5.84 17.69
CA GLU A 225 6.12 6.66 18.42
C GLU A 225 6.51 6.01 19.74
N THR A 226 5.53 5.52 20.49
CA THR A 226 5.74 4.78 21.75
C THR A 226 6.56 3.51 21.51
N ALA A 227 6.23 2.74 20.49
CA ALA A 227 6.94 1.51 20.17
C ALA A 227 8.42 1.75 19.82
N VAL A 228 8.71 2.82 19.09
CA VAL A 228 10.10 3.19 18.77
C VAL A 228 10.84 3.64 20.05
N ALA A 229 10.20 4.45 20.90
CA ALA A 229 10.79 4.91 22.15
C ALA A 229 11.11 3.76 23.12
N GLU A 230 10.28 2.71 23.12
CA GLU A 230 10.46 1.51 23.92
C GLU A 230 11.38 0.45 23.28
N GLY A 231 11.86 0.67 22.06
CA GLY A 231 12.66 -0.31 21.32
C GLY A 231 11.86 -1.49 20.76
N ALA A 232 10.52 -1.44 20.81
CA ALA A 232 9.60 -2.44 20.26
C ALA A 232 9.33 -2.16 18.78
N PHE A 233 10.39 -2.19 17.98
CA PHE A 233 10.40 -1.75 16.60
C PHE A 233 9.40 -2.52 15.72
N PRO A 234 8.60 -1.81 14.89
CA PRO A 234 7.75 -2.45 13.89
C PRO A 234 8.56 -3.33 12.94
N ALA A 235 8.15 -4.58 12.80
CA ALA A 235 8.79 -5.53 11.91
C ALA A 235 7.73 -6.27 11.08
N PHE A 236 8.03 -6.43 9.78
CA PHE A 236 7.13 -7.07 8.82
C PHE A 236 7.89 -8.05 7.95
N GLU A 237 7.37 -9.25 7.82
CA GLU A 237 7.87 -10.23 6.87
C GLU A 237 7.34 -9.94 5.48
N LEU A 238 8.22 -9.89 4.49
CA LEU A 238 7.83 -9.86 3.10
C LEU A 238 7.49 -11.27 2.63
N TRP A 239 6.28 -11.42 2.11
CA TRP A 239 5.83 -12.60 1.39
C TRP A 239 5.54 -12.22 -0.05
N VAL A 240 5.95 -13.06 -0.99
CA VAL A 240 5.78 -12.85 -2.42
C VAL A 240 4.97 -13.98 -3.02
N GLN A 241 3.96 -13.65 -3.82
CA GLN A 241 3.31 -14.59 -4.73
C GLN A 241 3.95 -14.42 -6.10
N ILE A 242 4.43 -15.53 -6.67
CA ILE A 242 5.13 -15.54 -7.95
C ILE A 242 4.32 -16.37 -8.94
N MET A 243 4.12 -15.83 -10.12
CA MET A 243 3.34 -16.44 -11.20
C MET A 243 4.15 -16.36 -12.48
N ASP A 244 4.27 -17.45 -13.20
CA ASP A 244 4.88 -17.45 -14.54
C ASP A 244 4.13 -16.52 -15.50
N ALA A 245 4.86 -15.79 -16.34
CA ALA A 245 4.25 -14.81 -17.26
C ALA A 245 3.30 -15.44 -18.28
N SER A 246 3.37 -16.75 -18.54
CA SER A 246 2.41 -17.46 -19.41
C SER A 246 0.96 -17.38 -18.91
N TYR A 247 0.76 -17.26 -17.59
CA TYR A 247 -0.55 -17.05 -17.00
C TYR A 247 -1.11 -15.63 -17.20
N SER A 248 -0.30 -14.68 -17.69
CA SER A 248 -0.72 -13.30 -17.94
C SER A 248 -1.84 -13.18 -18.98
N SER A 249 -2.02 -14.19 -19.85
CA SER A 249 -3.12 -14.26 -20.81
C SER A 249 -4.50 -14.44 -20.14
N HIS A 250 -4.56 -14.83 -18.88
CA HIS A 250 -5.80 -15.02 -18.14
C HIS A 250 -6.25 -13.71 -17.47
N PRO A 251 -7.37 -13.10 -17.92
CA PRO A 251 -7.80 -11.77 -17.44
C PRO A 251 -8.03 -11.69 -15.93
N GLU A 252 -8.41 -12.80 -15.28
CA GLU A 252 -8.65 -12.83 -13.84
C GLU A 252 -7.40 -12.52 -13.01
N TYR A 253 -6.20 -12.90 -13.47
CA TYR A 253 -4.96 -12.66 -12.72
C TYR A 253 -4.46 -11.22 -12.86
N GLN A 254 -4.96 -10.49 -13.85
CA GLN A 254 -4.63 -9.07 -14.05
C GLN A 254 -5.52 -8.15 -13.20
N ARG A 255 -6.67 -8.65 -12.70
CA ARG A 255 -7.63 -7.85 -11.95
C ARG A 255 -7.12 -7.50 -10.55
N ARG A 256 -7.26 -6.23 -10.17
CA ARG A 256 -6.99 -5.75 -8.81
C ARG A 256 -8.13 -6.01 -7.85
N THR A 257 -9.30 -6.26 -8.38
CA THR A 257 -10.52 -6.56 -7.61
C THR A 257 -10.57 -8.01 -7.11
N VAL A 258 -9.57 -8.83 -7.48
CA VAL A 258 -9.48 -10.26 -7.16
C VAL A 258 -8.09 -10.58 -6.61
N SER A 259 -8.04 -11.35 -5.53
CA SER A 259 -6.80 -11.94 -5.02
C SER A 259 -6.38 -13.14 -5.85
N TRP A 260 -5.07 -13.37 -5.99
CA TRP A 260 -4.58 -14.59 -6.61
C TRP A 260 -4.85 -15.80 -5.71
N ASN A 261 -5.18 -16.92 -6.33
CA ASN A 261 -5.47 -18.16 -5.61
C ASN A 261 -4.18 -18.73 -4.99
N GLU A 262 -4.12 -18.76 -3.66
CA GLU A 262 -2.95 -19.24 -2.92
C GLU A 262 -2.72 -20.76 -3.04
N ALA A 263 -3.72 -21.53 -3.43
CA ALA A 263 -3.55 -22.95 -3.72
C ALA A 263 -2.78 -23.18 -5.03
N ILE A 264 -2.84 -22.22 -5.97
CA ILE A 264 -2.14 -22.29 -7.25
C ILE A 264 -0.81 -21.53 -7.17
N PHE A 265 -0.84 -20.35 -6.57
CA PHE A 265 0.32 -19.47 -6.38
C PHE A 265 0.55 -19.23 -4.88
N PRO A 266 1.17 -20.21 -4.19
CA PRO A 266 1.38 -20.08 -2.75
C PRO A 266 2.36 -18.94 -2.46
N PRO A 267 2.06 -18.09 -1.45
CA PRO A 267 3.00 -17.05 -1.05
C PRO A 267 4.27 -17.67 -0.43
N VAL A 268 5.42 -17.10 -0.79
CA VAL A 268 6.74 -17.52 -0.34
C VAL A 268 7.35 -16.44 0.54
N ARG A 269 7.87 -16.81 1.70
CA ARG A 269 8.53 -15.91 2.63
C ARG A 269 9.86 -15.44 2.04
N ALA A 270 10.00 -14.12 1.86
CA ALA A 270 11.13 -13.55 1.15
C ALA A 270 12.16 -12.86 2.07
N GLY A 271 11.70 -12.09 3.06
CA GLY A 271 12.62 -11.33 3.90
C GLY A 271 11.92 -10.64 5.07
N ILE A 272 12.68 -9.79 5.76
CA ILE A 272 12.23 -9.01 6.92
C ILE A 272 12.53 -7.53 6.70
N LEU A 273 11.52 -6.69 6.94
CA LEU A 273 11.62 -5.25 7.08
C LEU A 273 11.56 -4.91 8.57
N LYS A 274 12.52 -4.15 9.07
CA LYS A 274 12.50 -3.61 10.42
C LYS A 274 12.63 -2.10 10.40
N LEU A 275 11.67 -1.41 11.02
CA LEU A 275 11.60 0.04 11.07
C LEU A 275 12.05 0.51 12.46
N THR A 276 13.16 1.22 12.54
CA THR A 276 13.87 1.49 13.80
C THR A 276 13.88 2.94 14.22
N GLU A 277 13.50 3.85 13.31
CA GLU A 277 13.58 5.28 13.54
C GLU A 277 12.40 6.01 12.92
N LEU A 278 11.87 7.01 13.60
CA LEU A 278 10.87 7.91 13.05
C LEU A 278 11.52 8.92 12.09
N GLU A 279 10.86 9.15 10.97
CA GLU A 279 11.25 10.20 10.03
C GLU A 279 10.70 11.55 10.52
N PRO A 280 11.51 12.62 10.59
CA PRO A 280 10.99 13.95 10.86
C PRO A 280 9.83 14.33 9.94
N LEU A 281 8.77 14.94 10.47
CA LEU A 281 7.54 15.22 9.75
C LEU A 281 7.79 15.97 8.42
N GLU A 282 8.67 16.98 8.42
CA GLU A 282 9.02 17.73 7.21
C GLU A 282 9.62 16.84 6.12
N GLN A 283 10.43 15.84 6.50
CA GLN A 283 11.04 14.90 5.56
C GLN A 283 10.04 13.86 5.11
N SER A 284 9.20 13.37 6.04
CA SER A 284 8.10 12.44 5.74
C SER A 284 7.11 13.02 4.71
N GLU A 285 6.78 14.30 4.84
CA GLU A 285 5.88 14.97 3.89
C GLU A 285 6.51 15.16 2.49
N LYS A 286 7.82 15.20 2.39
CA LYS A 286 8.56 15.26 1.11
C LYS A 286 8.67 13.88 0.44
N LEU A 287 8.37 12.77 1.13
CA LEU A 287 8.42 11.45 0.53
C LEU A 287 7.36 11.33 -0.59
N CYS A 288 7.81 10.92 -1.75
CA CYS A 288 6.96 10.58 -2.87
C CYS A 288 7.27 9.16 -3.31
N PHE A 289 6.33 8.26 -3.09
CA PHE A 289 6.42 6.88 -3.56
C PHE A 289 5.61 6.73 -4.83
N SER A 290 6.10 5.92 -5.78
CA SER A 290 5.40 5.64 -7.02
C SER A 290 5.52 4.17 -7.39
N PRO A 291 4.44 3.49 -7.81
CA PRO A 291 4.50 2.07 -8.13
C PRO A 291 5.43 1.76 -9.32
N GLY A 292 5.70 2.75 -10.19
CA GLY A 292 6.64 2.63 -11.31
C GLY A 292 8.06 3.10 -11.00
N HIS A 293 8.35 3.52 -9.76
CA HIS A 293 9.71 3.84 -9.34
C HIS A 293 10.44 2.57 -8.91
N LEU A 294 11.05 1.90 -9.89
CA LEU A 294 11.63 0.57 -9.76
C LEU A 294 13.01 0.54 -10.42
N GLY A 295 13.97 -0.07 -9.72
CA GLY A 295 15.32 -0.30 -10.22
C GLY A 295 15.44 -1.52 -11.14
N PRO A 296 16.66 -1.86 -11.57
CA PRO A 296 16.91 -2.99 -12.46
C PRO A 296 16.33 -4.31 -11.93
N GLY A 297 15.93 -5.20 -12.84
CA GLY A 297 15.39 -6.52 -12.52
C GLY A 297 13.90 -6.54 -12.14
N ILE A 298 13.29 -5.37 -11.94
CA ILE A 298 11.86 -5.26 -11.63
C ILE A 298 11.23 -4.16 -12.51
N SER A 299 10.04 -4.42 -13.03
CA SER A 299 9.23 -3.43 -13.72
C SER A 299 7.78 -3.50 -13.26
N LEU A 300 7.02 -2.45 -13.54
CA LEU A 300 5.59 -2.45 -13.31
C LEU A 300 4.88 -3.22 -14.42
N TRP A 301 3.87 -4.00 -14.09
CA TRP A 301 3.02 -4.61 -15.12
C TRP A 301 2.33 -3.50 -15.91
N GLY A 302 2.58 -3.47 -17.23
CA GLY A 302 2.12 -2.40 -18.12
C GLY A 302 0.64 -2.53 -18.46
N ASP A 303 -0.21 -2.09 -17.57
CA ASP A 303 -1.64 -1.90 -17.82
C ASP A 303 -2.05 -0.44 -17.60
N GLU A 304 -3.16 -0.04 -18.18
CA GLU A 304 -3.68 1.34 -18.15
C GLU A 304 -3.78 1.92 -16.72
N PHE A 305 -4.23 1.13 -15.77
CA PHE A 305 -4.39 1.60 -14.39
C PHE A 305 -3.05 1.77 -13.67
N SER A 306 -2.07 0.90 -13.91
CA SER A 306 -0.73 1.00 -13.35
C SER A 306 0.00 2.24 -13.86
N ASP A 307 -0.09 2.51 -15.18
CA ASP A 307 0.46 3.71 -15.79
C ASP A 307 -0.17 4.99 -15.24
N PHE A 308 -1.49 4.99 -15.08
CA PHE A 308 -2.22 6.10 -14.46
C PHE A 308 -1.83 6.32 -13.01
N ALA A 309 -1.75 5.25 -12.22
CA ALA A 309 -1.38 5.35 -10.80
C ALA A 309 0.05 5.86 -10.63
N ASP A 310 1.00 5.37 -11.42
CA ASP A 310 2.38 5.86 -11.41
C ASP A 310 2.44 7.36 -11.73
N TYR A 311 1.74 7.78 -12.79
CA TYR A 311 1.62 9.19 -13.14
C TYR A 311 1.01 10.03 -12.01
N ALA A 312 -0.11 9.59 -11.42
CA ALA A 312 -0.80 10.31 -10.35
C ALA A 312 0.08 10.51 -9.10
N HIS A 313 0.86 9.49 -8.74
CA HIS A 313 1.82 9.57 -7.65
C HIS A 313 2.95 10.56 -7.93
N LYS A 314 3.53 10.52 -9.14
CA LYS A 314 4.60 11.44 -9.57
C LYS A 314 4.12 12.88 -9.65
N ALA A 315 2.93 13.12 -10.21
CA ALA A 315 2.33 14.45 -10.31
C ALA A 315 2.14 15.08 -8.91
N GLY A 316 1.57 14.32 -7.95
CA GLY A 316 1.45 14.76 -6.57
C GLY A 316 2.79 15.01 -5.87
N GLY A 317 3.86 14.32 -6.28
CA GLY A 317 5.24 14.59 -5.84
C GLY A 317 5.77 15.92 -6.37
N ALA A 318 5.63 16.14 -7.67
CA ALA A 318 6.13 17.34 -8.34
C ALA A 318 5.51 18.63 -7.77
N GLU A 319 4.22 18.63 -7.48
CA GLU A 319 3.54 19.79 -6.85
C GLU A 319 4.05 20.12 -5.44
N ARG A 320 4.61 19.13 -4.74
CA ARG A 320 5.27 19.33 -3.44
C ARG A 320 6.75 19.75 -3.56
N GLY A 321 7.25 19.94 -4.78
CA GLY A 321 8.66 20.25 -5.05
C GLY A 321 9.59 19.04 -4.82
N VAL A 322 9.05 17.83 -4.80
CA VAL A 322 9.82 16.59 -4.69
C VAL A 322 10.19 16.11 -6.09
N ARG A 323 11.47 15.96 -6.36
CA ARG A 323 11.96 15.26 -7.55
C ARG A 323 11.84 13.75 -7.29
N THR A 324 11.11 13.07 -8.17
CA THR A 324 11.01 11.60 -8.21
C THR A 324 12.15 11.03 -9.04
#